data_362bdd1730c3a3a20dd63286a02e95c3
#
_entry.id   362bdd1730c3a3a20dd63286a02e95c3
#
_cell.length_a   1.000
_cell.length_b   1.000
_cell.length_c   1.000
_cell.angle_alpha   90.00
_cell.angle_beta   90.00
_cell.angle_gamma   90.00
#
_symmetry.space_group_name_H-M   'P 1'
#
loop_
_entity.id
_entity.type
_entity.pdbx_description
1 polymer ?
#
loop_
_entity_poly.entity_id
_entity_poly.type
_entity_poly.pdbx_seq_one_letter_code
_entity_poly.pdbx_strand_id
1 'polypeptide(L)'
;MAGLKFQAERAAFSLAADKVLKYMNKTDDRTKALLKLVDLTENFAKDRFQPGSYEAARKMIQDPDNKWVQYLNRLLDEVDPHVLKTTALNLGFDAMLYGTKLMHESREKYQCNIPWLILMDPTSACNLKCTGCWAAEYGHLLNLSFEDMDRVITQGKELGIYLYMLTGGEPLVRKKDVIRLCEKHNDCVFHAFTNGTLVDDEFCQEMQRVGNLSLSISLEGYEEVNDGRRGKGVYQKVMHAMDLLKTYGLIFGTSICYTRANIDTVTSDKFLDMIIEKGCRYAWYFHYMPVGNDAALDLLPTKEQREYMYHRIREIRGLTGGKQLFAFDFQNDGEFVGGCIAGGRNYFHINANGDAEPCVFIHYSSANIKEVSVLDALRHPLFMAYHNNQPFNNNHLRPCPMLENPEKLQQMVHETGAKSTDLQSPETVEHLCGKCEHYAKEWKTKADELWGER
;
A
#
# COMPACT_ATOMS: atom_id res chain seq x y z
N MET A 1 -23.67 -1.05 23.33
CA MET A 1 -23.01 -2.25 23.93
C MET A 1 -21.82 -2.72 23.09
N ALA A 2 -21.88 -2.72 21.75
CA ALA A 2 -20.74 -3.09 20.89
C ALA A 2 -19.47 -2.22 21.10
N GLY A 3 -19.63 -0.90 21.25
CA GLY A 3 -18.50 0.01 21.48
C GLY A 3 -17.76 -0.20 22.82
N LEU A 4 -18.47 -0.54 23.88
CA LEU A 4 -17.85 -0.82 25.22
C LEU A 4 -17.04 -2.14 25.18
N LYS A 5 -17.55 -3.16 24.50
CA LYS A 5 -16.85 -4.44 24.34
C LYS A 5 -15.56 -4.24 23.52
N PHE A 6 -15.62 -3.53 22.41
CA PHE A 6 -14.46 -3.17 21.60
C PHE A 6 -13.40 -2.43 22.41
N GLN A 7 -13.80 -1.40 23.18
CA GLN A 7 -12.86 -0.63 24.00
C GLN A 7 -12.18 -1.49 25.06
N ALA A 8 -12.92 -2.42 25.68
CA ALA A 8 -12.36 -3.33 26.69
C ALA A 8 -11.36 -4.32 26.05
N GLU A 9 -11.69 -4.90 24.90
CA GLU A 9 -10.81 -5.83 24.16
C GLU A 9 -9.54 -5.12 23.66
N ARG A 10 -9.69 -3.89 23.12
CA ARG A 10 -8.57 -3.04 22.70
C ARG A 10 -7.64 -2.70 23.86
N ALA A 11 -8.20 -2.32 25.01
CA ALA A 11 -7.42 -2.03 26.20
C ALA A 11 -6.66 -3.27 26.71
N ALA A 12 -7.29 -4.44 26.72
CA ALA A 12 -6.66 -5.70 27.09
C ALA A 12 -5.50 -6.04 26.15
N PHE A 13 -5.68 -5.90 24.84
CA PHE A 13 -4.64 -6.12 23.84
C PHE A 13 -3.49 -5.12 24.03
N SER A 14 -3.77 -3.83 24.26
CA SER A 14 -2.78 -2.80 24.53
C SER A 14 -1.91 -3.12 25.74
N LEU A 15 -2.52 -3.58 26.86
CA LEU A 15 -1.79 -4.01 28.05
C LEU A 15 -0.92 -5.24 27.79
N ALA A 16 -1.40 -6.19 26.99
CA ALA A 16 -0.63 -7.37 26.61
C ALA A 16 0.58 -6.96 25.74
N ALA A 17 0.37 -6.11 24.74
CA ALA A 17 1.43 -5.57 23.88
C ALA A 17 2.50 -4.82 24.71
N ASP A 18 2.10 -3.98 25.67
CA ASP A 18 3.02 -3.29 26.58
C ASP A 18 3.89 -4.27 27.39
N LYS A 19 3.27 -5.33 27.92
CA LYS A 19 4.01 -6.33 28.70
C LYS A 19 5.01 -7.08 27.84
N VAL A 20 4.62 -7.43 26.62
CA VAL A 20 5.47 -8.14 25.66
C VAL A 20 6.64 -7.26 25.25
N LEU A 21 6.40 -6.02 24.78
CA LEU A 21 7.45 -5.08 24.37
C LEU A 21 8.43 -4.78 25.53
N LYS A 22 7.92 -4.54 26.74
CA LYS A 22 8.76 -4.35 27.94
C LYS A 22 9.59 -5.58 28.29
N TYR A 23 9.04 -6.78 28.11
CA TYR A 23 9.76 -8.01 28.32
C TYR A 23 10.86 -8.21 27.25
N MET A 24 10.54 -7.96 25.98
CA MET A 24 11.48 -8.06 24.86
C MET A 24 12.67 -7.09 24.97
N ASN A 25 12.42 -5.88 25.50
CA ASN A 25 13.46 -4.88 25.71
C ASN A 25 14.35 -5.16 26.96
N LYS A 26 13.91 -6.05 27.87
CA LYS A 26 14.61 -6.34 29.13
C LYS A 26 15.28 -7.70 29.17
N THR A 27 14.99 -8.58 28.20
CA THR A 27 15.49 -9.96 28.20
C THR A 27 16.65 -10.12 27.21
N ASP A 28 17.67 -10.81 27.65
CA ASP A 28 18.75 -11.28 26.75
C ASP A 28 18.29 -12.46 25.88
N ASP A 29 17.19 -13.13 26.25
CA ASP A 29 16.59 -14.25 25.51
C ASP A 29 15.38 -13.79 24.70
N ARG A 30 15.64 -13.15 23.56
CA ARG A 30 14.61 -12.68 22.60
C ARG A 30 13.82 -13.83 21.98
N THR A 31 14.47 -14.96 21.74
CA THR A 31 13.81 -16.17 21.22
C THR A 31 12.64 -16.58 22.09
N LYS A 32 12.86 -16.66 23.41
CA LYS A 32 11.80 -16.98 24.36
C LYS A 32 10.69 -15.93 24.41
N ALA A 33 11.04 -14.65 24.23
CA ALA A 33 10.05 -13.57 24.19
C ALA A 33 9.16 -13.67 22.92
N LEU A 34 9.75 -13.91 21.76
CA LEU A 34 9.03 -14.11 20.49
C LEU A 34 8.14 -15.35 20.55
N LEU A 35 8.60 -16.46 21.12
CA LEU A 35 7.78 -17.66 21.30
C LEU A 35 6.54 -17.37 22.16
N LYS A 36 6.70 -16.62 23.27
CA LYS A 36 5.56 -16.17 24.08
C LYS A 36 4.58 -15.29 23.30
N LEU A 37 5.06 -14.47 22.39
CA LEU A 37 4.20 -13.66 21.53
C LEU A 37 3.37 -14.55 20.59
N VAL A 38 3.97 -15.60 20.01
CA VAL A 38 3.23 -16.60 19.20
C VAL A 38 2.16 -17.28 20.05
N ASP A 39 2.48 -17.73 21.27
CA ASP A 39 1.52 -18.38 22.17
C ASP A 39 0.35 -17.44 22.53
N LEU A 40 0.63 -16.16 22.79
CA LEU A 40 -0.41 -15.16 23.03
C LEU A 40 -1.29 -14.94 21.79
N THR A 41 -0.67 -14.84 20.61
CA THR A 41 -1.40 -14.63 19.35
C THR A 41 -2.29 -15.84 19.06
N GLU A 42 -1.79 -17.07 19.25
CA GLU A 42 -2.57 -18.29 19.07
C GLU A 42 -3.78 -18.33 20.03
N ASN A 43 -3.63 -17.93 21.28
CA ASN A 43 -4.73 -17.88 22.23
C ASN A 43 -5.82 -16.87 21.86
N PHE A 44 -5.44 -15.71 21.28
CA PHE A 44 -6.38 -14.65 20.88
C PHE A 44 -6.97 -14.83 19.47
N ALA A 45 -6.25 -15.51 18.57
CA ALA A 45 -6.58 -15.59 17.16
C ALA A 45 -6.54 -17.02 16.59
N LYS A 46 -6.84 -18.02 17.43
CA LYS A 46 -6.71 -19.44 17.11
C LYS A 46 -7.37 -19.85 15.79
N ASP A 47 -8.53 -19.29 15.49
CA ASP A 47 -9.33 -19.65 14.32
C ASP A 47 -9.06 -18.75 13.10
N ARG A 48 -8.10 -17.82 13.19
CA ARG A 48 -7.82 -16.83 12.13
C ARG A 48 -6.71 -17.24 11.17
N PHE A 49 -5.80 -18.10 11.62
CA PHE A 49 -4.69 -18.59 10.82
C PHE A 49 -4.80 -20.10 10.65
N GLN A 50 -4.22 -20.64 9.57
CA GLN A 50 -4.17 -22.08 9.37
C GLN A 50 -3.43 -22.75 10.55
N PRO A 51 -3.87 -23.93 11.00
CA PRO A 51 -3.32 -24.59 12.20
C PRO A 51 -1.79 -24.74 12.19
N GLY A 52 -1.18 -25.02 11.04
CA GLY A 52 0.27 -25.14 10.90
C GLY A 52 1.07 -23.82 10.96
N SER A 53 0.39 -22.65 10.87
CA SER A 53 1.09 -21.36 10.83
C SER A 53 1.82 -21.01 12.13
N TYR A 54 1.21 -21.34 13.27
CA TYR A 54 1.82 -21.12 14.60
C TYR A 54 3.02 -22.01 14.85
N GLU A 55 2.95 -23.28 14.42
CA GLU A 55 4.06 -24.21 14.51
C GLU A 55 5.22 -23.80 13.59
N ALA A 56 4.91 -23.41 12.38
CA ALA A 56 5.91 -22.84 11.44
C ALA A 56 6.59 -21.58 12.02
N ALA A 57 5.82 -20.69 12.65
CA ALA A 57 6.37 -19.50 13.31
C ALA A 57 7.28 -19.88 14.50
N ARG A 58 6.90 -20.84 15.34
CA ARG A 58 7.76 -21.34 16.43
C ARG A 58 9.07 -21.92 15.90
N LYS A 59 9.00 -22.76 14.87
CA LYS A 59 10.18 -23.34 14.23
C LYS A 59 11.11 -22.28 13.65
N MET A 60 10.54 -21.28 12.98
CA MET A 60 11.31 -20.15 12.44
C MET A 60 12.00 -19.34 13.55
N ILE A 61 11.32 -19.06 14.65
CA ILE A 61 11.85 -18.28 15.78
C ILE A 61 12.98 -19.01 16.51
N GLN A 62 12.99 -20.34 16.49
CA GLN A 62 14.04 -21.15 17.09
C GLN A 62 15.36 -21.14 16.29
N ASP A 63 15.34 -20.66 15.05
CA ASP A 63 16.53 -20.43 14.22
C ASP A 63 16.96 -18.95 14.31
N PRO A 64 18.01 -18.60 15.09
CA PRO A 64 18.45 -17.22 15.27
C PRO A 64 19.06 -16.63 13.98
N ASP A 65 19.51 -17.46 13.05
CA ASP A 65 20.07 -17.05 11.76
C ASP A 65 18.99 -16.82 10.71
N ASN A 66 17.73 -17.12 11.03
CA ASN A 66 16.64 -16.86 10.13
C ASN A 66 16.46 -15.34 9.89
N LYS A 67 16.48 -14.93 8.62
CA LYS A 67 16.42 -13.52 8.24
C LYS A 67 15.21 -12.77 8.78
N TRP A 68 14.06 -13.46 8.95
CA TRP A 68 12.83 -12.84 9.49
C TRP A 68 12.92 -12.65 11.00
N VAL A 69 13.63 -13.52 11.72
CA VAL A 69 13.95 -13.30 13.14
C VAL A 69 14.89 -12.11 13.28
N GLN A 70 15.92 -12.03 12.42
CA GLN A 70 16.81 -10.86 12.37
C GLN A 70 16.07 -9.57 11.99
N TYR A 71 15.13 -9.62 11.03
CA TYR A 71 14.25 -8.51 10.68
C TYR A 71 13.41 -8.04 11.88
N LEU A 72 12.79 -8.95 12.62
CA LEU A 72 12.04 -8.63 13.84
C LEU A 72 12.94 -8.03 14.93
N ASN A 73 14.14 -8.58 15.12
CA ASN A 73 15.10 -8.02 16.06
C ASN A 73 15.50 -6.58 15.68
N ARG A 74 15.73 -6.31 14.40
CA ARG A 74 16.00 -4.95 13.90
C ARG A 74 14.82 -4.00 14.14
N LEU A 75 13.57 -4.45 13.94
CA LEU A 75 12.40 -3.63 14.27
C LEU A 75 12.39 -3.24 15.76
N LEU A 76 12.68 -4.20 16.65
CA LEU A 76 12.73 -3.97 18.10
C LEU A 76 13.87 -3.05 18.54
N ASP A 77 15.01 -3.10 17.84
CA ASP A 77 16.20 -2.31 18.18
C ASP A 77 16.16 -0.89 17.62
N GLU A 78 15.59 -0.74 16.43
CA GLU A 78 15.75 0.49 15.64
C GLU A 78 14.47 1.35 15.59
N VAL A 79 13.30 0.81 15.96
CA VAL A 79 12.04 1.56 15.92
C VAL A 79 11.65 2.02 17.33
N ASP A 80 11.15 3.25 17.41
CA ASP A 80 10.65 3.82 18.66
C ASP A 80 9.58 2.93 19.31
N PRO A 81 9.65 2.64 20.62
CA PRO A 81 8.71 1.74 21.29
C PRO A 81 7.25 2.22 21.25
N HIS A 82 7.00 3.54 21.24
CA HIS A 82 5.65 4.08 21.08
C HIS A 82 5.11 3.84 19.69
N VAL A 83 5.92 4.04 18.65
CA VAL A 83 5.58 3.77 17.25
C VAL A 83 5.28 2.28 17.03
N LEU A 84 6.13 1.38 17.57
CA LEU A 84 5.92 -0.08 17.52
C LEU A 84 4.61 -0.49 18.19
N LYS A 85 4.36 0.02 19.40
CA LYS A 85 3.14 -0.27 20.14
C LYS A 85 1.91 0.20 19.41
N THR A 86 1.91 1.45 18.91
CA THR A 86 0.79 2.04 18.20
C THR A 86 0.51 1.28 16.90
N THR A 87 1.58 0.92 16.16
CA THR A 87 1.44 0.10 14.95
C THR A 87 0.87 -1.28 15.27
N ALA A 88 1.37 -1.97 16.28
CA ALA A 88 0.87 -3.29 16.68
C ALA A 88 -0.61 -3.23 17.10
N LEU A 89 -1.02 -2.17 17.80
CA LEU A 89 -2.40 -1.99 18.23
C LEU A 89 -3.32 -1.66 17.06
N ASN A 90 -2.99 -0.63 16.28
CA ASN A 90 -3.87 -0.16 15.22
C ASN A 90 -3.89 -1.12 14.03
N LEU A 91 -2.73 -1.61 13.58
CA LEU A 91 -2.68 -2.57 12.46
C LEU A 91 -3.13 -3.96 12.93
N GLY A 92 -2.58 -4.46 14.03
CA GLY A 92 -2.84 -5.82 14.49
C GLY A 92 -4.25 -5.99 15.04
N PHE A 93 -4.65 -5.16 16.01
CA PHE A 93 -5.97 -5.29 16.64
C PHE A 93 -7.06 -4.57 15.83
N ASP A 94 -6.92 -3.25 15.61
CA ASP A 94 -8.00 -2.44 15.03
C ASP A 94 -8.26 -2.80 13.57
N ALA A 95 -7.24 -2.87 12.70
CA ALA A 95 -7.43 -3.17 11.29
C ALA A 95 -7.58 -4.67 11.00
N MET A 96 -6.62 -5.52 11.47
CA MET A 96 -6.60 -6.93 11.05
C MET A 96 -7.58 -7.82 11.85
N LEU A 97 -7.81 -7.57 13.13
CA LEU A 97 -8.73 -8.40 13.92
C LEU A 97 -10.15 -7.83 13.90
N TYR A 98 -10.35 -6.64 14.42
CA TYR A 98 -11.68 -6.06 14.57
C TYR A 98 -12.26 -5.57 13.23
N GLY A 99 -11.50 -4.76 12.50
CA GLY A 99 -11.92 -4.17 11.24
C GLY A 99 -12.25 -5.21 10.19
N THR A 100 -11.40 -6.24 10.02
CA THR A 100 -11.67 -7.31 9.05
C THR A 100 -12.97 -8.04 9.36
N LYS A 101 -13.30 -8.28 10.64
CA LYS A 101 -14.57 -8.89 11.02
C LYS A 101 -15.75 -8.01 10.60
N LEU A 102 -15.73 -6.74 10.98
CA LEU A 102 -16.79 -5.79 10.65
C LEU A 102 -16.92 -5.58 9.13
N MET A 103 -15.78 -5.57 8.40
CA MET A 103 -15.76 -5.52 6.95
C MET A 103 -16.49 -6.71 6.31
N HIS A 104 -16.27 -7.93 6.78
CA HIS A 104 -16.99 -9.11 6.28
C HIS A 104 -18.50 -9.04 6.57
N GLU A 105 -18.88 -8.65 7.79
CA GLU A 105 -20.29 -8.43 8.14
C GLU A 105 -20.93 -7.34 7.25
N SER A 106 -20.18 -6.28 6.94
CA SER A 106 -20.63 -5.21 6.05
C SER A 106 -20.79 -5.67 4.60
N ARG A 107 -19.87 -6.51 4.07
CA ARG A 107 -19.99 -7.11 2.73
C ARG A 107 -21.26 -7.96 2.60
N GLU A 108 -21.53 -8.80 3.59
CA GLU A 108 -22.74 -9.63 3.63
C GLU A 108 -24.01 -8.77 3.71
N LYS A 109 -24.00 -7.76 4.55
CA LYS A 109 -25.14 -6.87 4.76
C LYS A 109 -25.48 -6.03 3.53
N TYR A 110 -24.47 -5.46 2.89
CA TYR A 110 -24.68 -4.46 1.82
C TYR A 110 -24.54 -5.05 0.41
N GLN A 111 -24.15 -6.31 0.29
CA GLN A 111 -23.99 -7.04 -1.00
C GLN A 111 -23.14 -6.28 -2.02
N CYS A 112 -22.03 -5.71 -1.55
CA CYS A 112 -21.04 -5.03 -2.37
C CYS A 112 -19.62 -5.24 -1.80
N ASN A 113 -18.62 -4.84 -2.57
CA ASN A 113 -17.25 -4.80 -2.07
C ASN A 113 -17.13 -3.75 -0.94
N ILE A 114 -16.54 -4.15 0.18
CA ILE A 114 -16.09 -3.22 1.24
C ILE A 114 -14.58 -3.43 1.37
N PRO A 115 -13.76 -2.38 1.16
CA PRO A 115 -12.31 -2.52 1.11
C PRO A 115 -11.69 -2.65 2.51
N TRP A 116 -10.46 -3.13 2.54
CA TRP A 116 -9.63 -3.16 3.75
C TRP A 116 -8.94 -1.81 3.98
N LEU A 117 -8.68 -1.07 2.89
CA LEU A 117 -8.07 0.26 2.94
C LEU A 117 -8.70 1.23 1.94
N ILE A 118 -8.60 2.52 2.25
CA ILE A 118 -8.92 3.61 1.32
C ILE A 118 -7.65 4.38 1.03
N LEU A 119 -7.36 4.61 -0.26
CA LEU A 119 -6.30 5.48 -0.74
C LEU A 119 -6.90 6.85 -1.07
N MET A 120 -6.33 7.94 -0.55
CA MET A 120 -6.84 9.30 -0.76
C MET A 120 -5.75 10.26 -1.21
N ASP A 121 -6.12 11.23 -2.04
CA ASP A 121 -5.28 12.35 -2.42
C ASP A 121 -5.66 13.60 -1.60
N PRO A 122 -4.93 13.95 -0.54
CA PRO A 122 -5.18 15.20 0.18
C PRO A 122 -5.11 16.43 -0.73
N THR A 123 -4.28 16.37 -1.77
CA THR A 123 -4.06 17.43 -2.75
C THR A 123 -3.52 16.86 -4.07
N SER A 124 -3.84 17.51 -5.19
CA SER A 124 -3.17 17.26 -6.48
C SER A 124 -1.90 18.12 -6.65
N ALA A 125 -1.65 19.08 -5.74
CA ALA A 125 -0.44 19.89 -5.78
C ALA A 125 0.81 19.05 -5.50
N CYS A 126 1.84 19.23 -6.31
CA CYS A 126 3.14 18.59 -6.14
C CYS A 126 4.27 19.60 -6.33
N ASN A 127 5.33 19.45 -5.56
CA ASN A 127 6.55 20.27 -5.69
C ASN A 127 7.57 19.68 -6.67
N LEU A 128 7.23 18.57 -7.35
CA LEU A 128 8.03 17.94 -8.41
C LEU A 128 7.22 17.79 -9.71
N LYS A 129 7.94 17.51 -10.83
CA LYS A 129 7.36 17.20 -12.15
C LYS A 129 8.05 15.96 -12.71
N CYS A 130 7.68 14.80 -12.20
CA CYS A 130 8.33 13.54 -12.57
C CYS A 130 7.88 13.08 -13.95
N THR A 131 8.81 12.56 -14.78
CA THR A 131 8.50 11.95 -16.06
C THR A 131 7.59 10.74 -15.90
N GLY A 132 6.46 10.69 -16.62
CA GLY A 132 5.48 9.59 -16.56
C GLY A 132 4.80 9.49 -15.20
N CYS A 133 4.49 10.62 -14.57
CA CYS A 133 3.72 10.66 -13.33
C CYS A 133 2.24 10.34 -13.62
N TRP A 134 1.69 9.33 -12.97
CA TRP A 134 0.27 8.94 -13.14
C TRP A 134 -0.73 10.01 -12.70
N ALA A 135 -0.34 10.90 -11.78
CA ALA A 135 -1.20 11.96 -11.24
C ALA A 135 -1.11 13.30 -12.01
N ALA A 136 -0.35 13.35 -13.11
CA ALA A 136 -0.10 14.62 -13.82
C ALA A 136 -1.40 15.24 -14.40
N GLU A 137 -2.32 14.42 -14.88
CA GLU A 137 -3.52 14.85 -15.60
C GLU A 137 -4.63 15.40 -14.68
N TYR A 138 -4.55 15.20 -13.36
CA TYR A 138 -5.46 15.86 -12.42
C TYR A 138 -5.20 17.37 -12.28
N GLY A 139 -4.03 17.88 -12.71
CA GLY A 139 -3.58 19.24 -12.46
C GLY A 139 -3.04 19.43 -11.04
N HIS A 140 -2.88 20.69 -10.61
CA HIS A 140 -2.17 21.00 -9.35
C HIS A 140 -2.96 21.87 -8.37
N LEU A 141 -4.28 22.02 -8.57
CA LEU A 141 -5.10 23.00 -7.81
C LEU A 141 -6.19 22.34 -6.96
N LEU A 142 -6.37 21.01 -7.07
CA LEU A 142 -7.43 20.31 -6.37
C LEU A 142 -7.01 19.93 -4.95
N ASN A 143 -7.97 19.99 -4.03
CA ASN A 143 -7.75 19.61 -2.64
C ASN A 143 -9.03 18.98 -2.08
N LEU A 144 -8.87 17.93 -1.30
CA LEU A 144 -9.87 17.50 -0.32
C LEU A 144 -9.79 18.41 0.89
N SER A 145 -10.92 18.87 1.42
CA SER A 145 -10.92 19.55 2.71
C SER A 145 -10.54 18.59 3.85
N PHE A 146 -10.09 19.13 4.98
CA PHE A 146 -9.88 18.31 6.17
C PHE A 146 -11.18 17.59 6.57
N GLU A 147 -12.30 18.29 6.48
CA GLU A 147 -13.64 17.80 6.82
C GLU A 147 -14.09 16.67 5.89
N ASP A 148 -13.73 16.72 4.60
CA ASP A 148 -14.02 15.63 3.65
C ASP A 148 -13.22 14.38 4.02
N MET A 149 -11.92 14.52 4.27
CA MET A 149 -11.07 13.39 4.67
C MET A 149 -11.51 12.79 6.02
N ASP A 150 -11.83 13.63 7.00
CA ASP A 150 -12.36 13.21 8.31
C ASP A 150 -13.68 12.43 8.17
N ARG A 151 -14.60 12.92 7.31
CA ARG A 151 -15.85 12.24 7.03
C ARG A 151 -15.64 10.88 6.38
N VAL A 152 -14.76 10.78 5.39
CA VAL A 152 -14.40 9.51 4.74
C VAL A 152 -13.87 8.52 5.76
N ILE A 153 -12.96 8.93 6.64
CA ILE A 153 -12.39 8.06 7.68
C ILE A 153 -13.47 7.64 8.67
N THR A 154 -14.33 8.56 9.11
CA THR A 154 -15.42 8.26 10.04
C THR A 154 -16.38 7.22 9.46
N GLN A 155 -16.83 7.40 8.21
CA GLN A 155 -17.72 6.47 7.52
C GLN A 155 -17.00 5.12 7.22
N GLY A 156 -15.71 5.17 6.88
CA GLY A 156 -14.91 3.97 6.66
C GLY A 156 -14.82 3.10 7.92
N LYS A 157 -14.63 3.68 9.08
CA LYS A 157 -14.59 2.96 10.36
C LYS A 157 -15.92 2.24 10.66
N GLU A 158 -17.06 2.84 10.27
CA GLU A 158 -18.38 2.19 10.40
C GLU A 158 -18.49 0.92 9.54
N LEU A 159 -17.72 0.84 8.45
CA LEU A 159 -17.64 -0.32 7.55
C LEU A 159 -16.52 -1.31 7.91
N GLY A 160 -15.69 -0.99 8.91
CA GLY A 160 -14.57 -1.83 9.35
C GLY A 160 -13.23 -1.45 8.72
N ILE A 161 -13.11 -0.27 8.12
CA ILE A 161 -11.89 0.21 7.46
C ILE A 161 -11.08 1.03 8.45
N TYR A 162 -9.88 0.56 8.82
CA TYR A 162 -8.97 1.19 9.77
C TYR A 162 -7.59 1.49 9.18
N LEU A 163 -7.38 1.24 7.89
CA LEU A 163 -6.15 1.58 7.17
C LEU A 163 -6.45 2.61 6.10
N TYR A 164 -5.73 3.72 6.13
CA TYR A 164 -5.83 4.82 5.17
C TYR A 164 -4.48 5.12 4.58
N MET A 165 -4.40 5.11 3.25
CA MET A 165 -3.20 5.50 2.53
C MET A 165 -3.40 6.88 1.91
N LEU A 166 -2.34 7.68 1.89
CA LEU A 166 -2.31 9.02 1.34
C LEU A 166 -1.33 9.09 0.17
N THR A 167 -1.76 9.68 -0.94
CA THR A 167 -0.94 9.90 -2.13
C THR A 167 -1.36 11.21 -2.82
N GLY A 168 -1.48 11.26 -4.12
CA GLY A 168 -1.93 12.43 -4.87
C GLY A 168 -0.78 13.09 -5.63
N GLY A 169 -0.70 14.40 -5.58
CA GLY A 169 0.49 15.14 -5.96
C GLY A 169 1.62 14.84 -4.99
N GLU A 170 1.77 15.65 -3.94
CA GLU A 170 2.64 15.37 -2.81
C GLU A 170 1.85 15.56 -1.51
N PRO A 171 1.52 14.50 -0.76
CA PRO A 171 0.69 14.62 0.44
C PRO A 171 1.33 15.47 1.54
N LEU A 172 2.67 15.54 1.60
CA LEU A 172 3.37 16.34 2.60
C LEU A 172 3.36 17.85 2.32
N VAL A 173 2.85 18.31 1.20
CA VAL A 173 2.44 19.72 1.03
C VAL A 173 1.39 20.08 2.09
N ARG A 174 0.61 19.11 2.54
CA ARG A 174 -0.42 19.24 3.57
C ARG A 174 -0.07 18.52 4.88
N LYS A 175 1.22 18.42 5.24
CA LYS A 175 1.67 17.67 6.43
C LYS A 175 0.94 18.04 7.74
N LYS A 176 0.49 19.30 7.92
CA LYS A 176 -0.31 19.70 9.08
C LYS A 176 -1.67 19.00 9.14
N ASP A 177 -2.36 18.88 8.02
CA ASP A 177 -3.63 18.16 7.95
C ASP A 177 -3.41 16.65 8.09
N VAL A 178 -2.34 16.12 7.51
CA VAL A 178 -1.96 14.69 7.68
C VAL A 178 -1.77 14.36 9.16
N ILE A 179 -1.00 15.15 9.89
CA ILE A 179 -0.79 14.95 11.34
C ILE A 179 -2.11 15.11 12.12
N ARG A 180 -2.93 16.12 11.79
CA ARG A 180 -4.26 16.29 12.41
C ARG A 180 -5.18 15.09 12.21
N LEU A 181 -5.16 14.44 11.02
CA LEU A 181 -5.92 13.21 10.77
C LEU A 181 -5.41 12.07 11.64
N CYS A 182 -4.07 11.88 11.70
CA CYS A 182 -3.45 10.86 12.54
C CYS A 182 -3.81 11.04 14.03
N GLU A 183 -3.81 12.28 14.51
CA GLU A 183 -4.16 12.62 15.89
C GLU A 183 -5.65 12.37 16.18
N LYS A 184 -6.54 12.83 15.30
CA LYS A 184 -7.99 12.67 15.43
C LYS A 184 -8.43 11.21 15.35
N HIS A 185 -7.85 10.45 14.44
CA HIS A 185 -8.12 9.04 14.23
C HIS A 185 -6.95 8.16 14.71
N ASN A 186 -6.63 8.29 15.99
CA ASN A 186 -5.50 7.60 16.62
C ASN A 186 -5.69 6.07 16.76
N ASP A 187 -6.85 5.57 16.38
CA ASP A 187 -7.19 4.15 16.25
C ASP A 187 -7.03 3.62 14.82
N CYS A 188 -6.64 4.47 13.87
CA CYS A 188 -6.38 4.10 12.49
C CYS A 188 -4.89 4.01 12.18
N VAL A 189 -4.53 3.26 11.15
CA VAL A 189 -3.20 3.25 10.54
C VAL A 189 -3.21 4.21 9.35
N PHE A 190 -2.21 5.08 9.31
CA PHE A 190 -1.95 5.94 8.16
C PHE A 190 -0.65 5.56 7.48
N HIS A 191 -0.65 5.60 6.16
CA HIS A 191 0.51 5.36 5.33
C HIS A 191 0.55 6.39 4.21
N ALA A 192 1.69 7.06 3.99
CA ALA A 192 1.78 8.05 2.92
C ALA A 192 2.87 7.67 1.91
N PHE A 193 2.50 7.72 0.61
CA PHE A 193 3.45 7.69 -0.49
C PHE A 193 3.93 9.11 -0.74
N THR A 194 5.22 9.37 -0.60
CA THR A 194 5.79 10.71 -0.68
C THR A 194 7.08 10.72 -1.49
N ASN A 195 7.36 11.84 -2.14
CA ASN A 195 8.66 12.06 -2.76
C ASN A 195 9.79 12.33 -1.74
N GLY A 196 9.45 12.45 -0.45
CA GLY A 196 10.39 12.58 0.67
C GLY A 196 11.06 13.96 0.80
N THR A 197 10.92 14.86 -0.18
CA THR A 197 11.68 16.14 -0.19
C THR A 197 11.22 17.16 0.86
N LEU A 198 10.06 16.91 1.48
CA LEU A 198 9.46 17.77 2.51
C LEU A 198 9.56 17.16 3.92
N VAL A 199 10.24 16.04 4.08
CA VAL A 199 10.52 15.45 5.40
C VAL A 199 11.58 16.30 6.10
N ASP A 200 11.27 16.76 7.32
CA ASP A 200 12.14 17.55 8.17
C ASP A 200 12.03 17.08 9.65
N ASP A 201 12.87 17.61 10.51
CA ASP A 201 12.92 17.23 11.93
C ASP A 201 11.58 17.44 12.63
N GLU A 202 10.90 18.58 12.39
CA GLU A 202 9.59 18.89 12.98
C GLU A 202 8.56 17.83 12.61
N PHE A 203 8.51 17.47 11.34
CA PHE A 203 7.60 16.44 10.86
C PHE A 203 7.91 15.06 11.44
N CYS A 204 9.20 14.68 11.56
CA CYS A 204 9.61 13.42 12.19
C CYS A 204 9.23 13.37 13.67
N GLN A 205 9.36 14.48 14.41
CA GLN A 205 8.91 14.57 15.81
C GLN A 205 7.39 14.38 15.93
N GLU A 206 6.61 15.01 15.03
CA GLU A 206 5.16 14.85 15.01
C GLU A 206 4.76 13.42 14.63
N MET A 207 5.42 12.79 13.64
CA MET A 207 5.20 11.38 13.30
C MET A 207 5.46 10.46 14.51
N GLN A 208 6.57 10.69 15.26
CA GLN A 208 6.90 9.92 16.44
C GLN A 208 5.84 10.14 17.54
N ARG A 209 5.36 11.37 17.73
CA ARG A 209 4.32 11.72 18.71
C ARG A 209 2.99 11.02 18.43
N VAL A 210 2.50 11.04 17.18
CA VAL A 210 1.23 10.38 16.83
C VAL A 210 1.37 8.86 16.74
N GLY A 211 2.51 8.34 16.26
CA GLY A 211 2.90 6.94 16.25
C GLY A 211 2.17 6.04 15.23
N ASN A 212 1.16 6.56 14.53
CA ASN A 212 0.30 5.79 13.61
C ASN A 212 0.48 6.15 12.13
N LEU A 213 1.56 6.86 11.77
CA LEU A 213 1.91 7.23 10.40
C LEU A 213 3.22 6.57 9.97
N SER A 214 3.20 5.91 8.82
CA SER A 214 4.39 5.37 8.14
C SER A 214 4.53 5.96 6.75
N LEU A 215 5.74 5.94 6.17
CA LEU A 215 6.02 6.51 4.85
C LEU A 215 6.59 5.48 3.88
N SER A 216 6.18 5.56 2.62
CA SER A 216 6.89 4.99 1.48
C SER A 216 7.55 6.11 0.69
N ILE A 217 8.88 6.16 0.75
CA ILE A 217 9.67 7.17 0.06
C ILE A 217 9.89 6.74 -1.38
N SER A 218 9.53 7.61 -2.32
CA SER A 218 9.72 7.37 -3.74
C SER A 218 11.20 7.38 -4.12
N LEU A 219 11.70 6.26 -4.67
CA LEU A 219 13.11 6.11 -5.06
C LEU A 219 13.22 5.22 -6.30
N GLU A 220 13.85 5.74 -7.37
CA GLU A 220 13.90 5.06 -8.68
C GLU A 220 15.23 4.38 -8.98
N GLY A 221 16.17 4.39 -8.04
CA GLY A 221 17.54 3.89 -8.19
C GLY A 221 18.56 4.81 -7.54
N TYR A 222 19.81 4.75 -8.00
CA TYR A 222 20.85 5.69 -7.58
C TYR A 222 20.64 7.09 -8.21
N GLU A 223 21.46 8.05 -7.83
CA GLU A 223 21.31 9.50 -8.10
C GLU A 223 21.01 9.80 -9.58
N GLU A 224 21.78 9.25 -10.51
CA GLU A 224 21.60 9.52 -11.95
C GLU A 224 20.21 9.09 -12.43
N VAL A 225 19.78 7.87 -12.10
CA VAL A 225 18.49 7.31 -12.52
C VAL A 225 17.34 8.00 -11.80
N ASN A 226 17.48 8.22 -10.50
CA ASN A 226 16.47 8.89 -9.71
C ASN A 226 16.23 10.33 -10.15
N ASP A 227 17.31 11.09 -10.29
CA ASP A 227 17.23 12.51 -10.66
C ASP A 227 16.84 12.71 -12.13
N GLY A 228 17.20 11.76 -13.00
CA GLY A 228 16.75 11.72 -14.39
C GLY A 228 15.22 11.68 -14.52
N ARG A 229 14.53 10.97 -13.64
CA ARG A 229 13.07 10.89 -13.63
C ARG A 229 12.39 11.95 -12.76
N ARG A 230 12.95 12.28 -11.59
CA ARG A 230 12.31 13.10 -10.56
C ARG A 230 12.81 14.54 -10.47
N GLY A 231 13.94 14.82 -11.08
CA GLY A 231 14.58 16.15 -11.08
C GLY A 231 15.86 16.17 -10.27
N LYS A 232 16.76 17.07 -10.67
CA LYS A 232 18.10 17.20 -10.10
C LYS A 232 18.08 17.49 -8.61
N GLY A 233 18.89 16.74 -7.83
CA GLY A 233 19.06 16.89 -6.38
C GLY A 233 17.97 16.26 -5.55
N VAL A 234 16.99 15.57 -6.15
CA VAL A 234 15.93 14.85 -5.42
C VAL A 234 16.52 13.65 -4.68
N TYR A 235 17.46 12.92 -5.29
CA TYR A 235 18.12 11.78 -4.64
C TYR A 235 18.75 12.17 -3.29
N GLN A 236 19.51 13.24 -3.23
CA GLN A 236 20.17 13.69 -2.00
C GLN A 236 19.15 14.06 -0.91
N LYS A 237 18.02 14.67 -1.28
CA LYS A 237 16.93 14.98 -0.35
C LYS A 237 16.27 13.69 0.18
N VAL A 238 16.07 12.69 -0.68
CA VAL A 238 15.54 11.38 -0.30
C VAL A 238 16.48 10.67 0.68
N MET A 239 17.79 10.65 0.40
CA MET A 239 18.77 10.05 1.31
C MET A 239 18.79 10.74 2.67
N HIS A 240 18.68 12.07 2.71
CA HIS A 240 18.57 12.83 3.95
C HIS A 240 17.26 12.52 4.71
N ALA A 241 16.14 12.44 4.00
CA ALA A 241 14.85 12.07 4.60
C ALA A 241 14.90 10.69 5.26
N MET A 242 15.52 9.70 4.60
CA MET A 242 15.69 8.36 5.18
C MET A 242 16.57 8.39 6.44
N ASP A 243 17.64 9.19 6.44
CA ASP A 243 18.51 9.34 7.63
C ASP A 243 17.75 9.97 8.81
N LEU A 244 16.91 10.97 8.57
CA LEU A 244 16.04 11.57 9.59
C LEU A 244 15.04 10.53 10.14
N LEU A 245 14.30 9.85 9.26
CA LEU A 245 13.31 8.84 9.67
C LEU A 245 13.94 7.72 10.49
N LYS A 246 15.15 7.28 10.11
CA LYS A 246 15.92 6.29 10.88
C LYS A 246 16.33 6.84 12.24
N THR A 247 16.81 8.08 12.30
CA THR A 247 17.26 8.74 13.54
C THR A 247 16.13 8.88 14.55
N TYR A 248 14.90 9.16 14.09
CA TYR A 248 13.71 9.24 14.95
C TYR A 248 13.05 7.88 15.23
N GLY A 249 13.63 6.76 14.76
CA GLY A 249 13.09 5.43 14.98
C GLY A 249 11.71 5.22 14.34
N LEU A 250 11.46 5.80 13.18
CA LEU A 250 10.17 5.72 12.48
C LEU A 250 10.10 4.50 11.53
N ILE A 251 8.88 4.01 11.30
CA ILE A 251 8.64 2.93 10.33
C ILE A 251 8.48 3.54 8.95
N PHE A 252 9.35 3.15 8.02
CA PHE A 252 9.29 3.56 6.62
C PHE A 252 9.87 2.52 5.67
N GLY A 253 9.57 2.70 4.40
CA GLY A 253 10.12 1.91 3.30
C GLY A 253 10.23 2.73 2.03
N THR A 254 10.40 2.06 0.90
CA THR A 254 10.48 2.69 -0.42
C THR A 254 9.24 2.40 -1.26
N SER A 255 8.91 3.34 -2.16
CA SER A 255 7.99 3.14 -3.27
C SER A 255 8.78 3.26 -4.57
N ILE A 256 8.86 2.20 -5.32
CA ILE A 256 9.69 2.05 -6.52
C ILE A 256 8.79 1.81 -7.71
N CYS A 257 8.75 2.76 -8.64
CA CYS A 257 8.17 2.50 -9.93
C CYS A 257 9.23 1.86 -10.83
N TYR A 258 9.17 0.54 -11.01
CA TYR A 258 10.11 -0.11 -11.91
C TYR A 258 9.68 0.05 -13.37
N THR A 259 10.66 0.33 -14.19
CA THR A 259 10.54 0.62 -15.62
C THR A 259 11.53 -0.22 -16.41
N ARG A 260 11.40 -0.22 -17.71
CA ARG A 260 12.39 -0.85 -18.60
C ARG A 260 13.83 -0.40 -18.34
N ALA A 261 14.01 0.84 -17.88
CA ALA A 261 15.32 1.45 -17.75
C ALA A 261 16.00 1.22 -16.38
N ASN A 262 15.21 1.00 -15.30
CA ASN A 262 15.78 0.97 -13.93
C ASN A 262 15.71 -0.39 -13.23
N ILE A 263 15.04 -1.36 -13.82
CA ILE A 263 14.75 -2.67 -13.18
C ILE A 263 16.01 -3.35 -12.65
N ASP A 264 17.10 -3.39 -13.40
CA ASP A 264 18.35 -4.03 -13.00
C ASP A 264 18.98 -3.33 -11.79
N THR A 265 18.85 -2.00 -11.72
CA THR A 265 19.36 -1.20 -10.60
C THR A 265 18.55 -1.46 -9.33
N VAL A 266 17.22 -1.29 -9.39
CA VAL A 266 16.35 -1.31 -8.20
C VAL A 266 16.13 -2.70 -7.61
N THR A 267 16.54 -3.74 -8.32
CA THR A 267 16.48 -5.14 -7.87
C THR A 267 17.86 -5.72 -7.53
N SER A 268 18.94 -4.97 -7.76
CA SER A 268 20.29 -5.41 -7.44
C SER A 268 20.49 -5.58 -5.94
N ASP A 269 21.31 -6.57 -5.53
CA ASP A 269 21.64 -6.77 -4.13
C ASP A 269 22.24 -5.53 -3.47
N LYS A 270 23.10 -4.81 -4.20
CA LYS A 270 23.71 -3.57 -3.73
C LYS A 270 22.69 -2.49 -3.41
N PHE A 271 21.65 -2.33 -4.25
CA PHE A 271 20.60 -1.37 -4.02
C PHE A 271 19.73 -1.78 -2.83
N LEU A 272 19.37 -3.06 -2.75
CA LEU A 272 18.60 -3.61 -1.64
C LEU A 272 19.33 -3.45 -0.31
N ASP A 273 20.63 -3.76 -0.26
CA ASP A 273 21.46 -3.58 0.93
C ASP A 273 21.51 -2.10 1.35
N MET A 274 21.67 -1.18 0.41
CA MET A 274 21.67 0.27 0.67
C MET A 274 20.36 0.73 1.31
N ILE A 275 19.18 0.36 0.78
CA ILE A 275 17.91 0.78 1.36
C ILE A 275 17.66 0.13 2.74
N ILE A 276 18.11 -1.12 2.94
CA ILE A 276 18.07 -1.80 4.24
C ILE A 276 18.95 -1.09 5.26
N GLU A 277 20.18 -0.72 4.89
CA GLU A 277 21.10 0.03 5.73
C GLU A 277 20.57 1.43 6.08
N LYS A 278 19.87 2.08 5.17
CA LYS A 278 19.14 3.34 5.40
C LYS A 278 17.96 3.19 6.35
N GLY A 279 17.56 1.99 6.71
CA GLY A 279 16.49 1.72 7.68
C GLY A 279 15.16 1.32 7.07
N CYS A 280 15.06 1.14 5.75
CA CYS A 280 13.83 0.67 5.13
C CYS A 280 13.41 -0.71 5.64
N ARG A 281 12.10 -0.87 5.92
CA ARG A 281 11.49 -2.12 6.39
C ARG A 281 10.79 -2.86 5.28
N TYR A 282 10.30 -2.15 4.29
CA TYR A 282 9.58 -2.69 3.14
C TYR A 282 9.92 -1.90 1.88
N ALA A 283 9.62 -2.52 0.73
CA ALA A 283 9.70 -1.89 -0.58
C ALA A 283 8.46 -2.27 -1.38
N TRP A 284 7.73 -1.25 -1.83
CA TRP A 284 6.66 -1.39 -2.79
C TRP A 284 7.25 -1.30 -4.19
N TYR A 285 7.06 -2.32 -5.01
CA TYR A 285 7.40 -2.31 -6.43
C TYR A 285 6.12 -2.16 -7.24
N PHE A 286 6.02 -1.07 -7.97
CA PHE A 286 4.94 -0.79 -8.90
C PHE A 286 5.46 -0.88 -10.31
N HIS A 287 4.83 -1.68 -11.14
CA HIS A 287 5.03 -1.66 -12.57
C HIS A 287 4.66 -0.27 -13.11
N TYR A 288 5.45 0.30 -14.03
CA TYR A 288 5.05 1.52 -14.70
C TYR A 288 3.69 1.34 -15.38
N MET A 289 2.76 2.23 -15.12
CA MET A 289 1.40 2.20 -15.67
C MET A 289 1.23 3.35 -16.66
N PRO A 290 0.77 3.07 -17.91
CA PRO A 290 0.70 4.08 -18.98
C PRO A 290 -0.60 4.91 -18.87
N VAL A 291 -0.74 5.67 -17.79
CA VAL A 291 -1.87 6.55 -17.51
C VAL A 291 -1.64 7.92 -18.11
N GLY A 292 -2.69 8.54 -18.64
CA GLY A 292 -2.67 9.87 -19.26
C GLY A 292 -2.36 9.85 -20.76
N ASN A 293 -2.79 10.90 -21.45
CA ASN A 293 -2.62 11.02 -22.92
C ASN A 293 -1.15 11.02 -23.35
N ASP A 294 -0.25 11.59 -22.54
CA ASP A 294 1.19 11.69 -22.80
C ASP A 294 2.02 10.61 -22.10
N ALA A 295 1.43 9.45 -21.81
CA ALA A 295 2.12 8.35 -21.15
C ALA A 295 3.37 7.89 -21.93
N ALA A 296 4.49 7.77 -21.22
CA ALA A 296 5.80 7.38 -21.79
C ALA A 296 5.86 5.84 -21.97
N LEU A 297 5.36 5.31 -23.10
CA LEU A 297 5.25 3.86 -23.35
C LEU A 297 6.60 3.14 -23.39
N ASP A 298 7.69 3.83 -23.68
CA ASP A 298 9.06 3.32 -23.64
C ASP A 298 9.53 2.96 -22.21
N LEU A 299 8.83 3.44 -21.19
CA LEU A 299 9.08 3.06 -19.78
C LEU A 299 8.44 1.72 -19.40
N LEU A 300 7.49 1.18 -20.18
CA LEU A 300 6.90 -0.13 -19.90
C LEU A 300 7.98 -1.22 -19.88
N PRO A 301 8.08 -2.02 -18.80
CA PRO A 301 8.95 -3.19 -18.78
C PRO A 301 8.57 -4.18 -19.89
N THR A 302 9.54 -4.96 -20.36
CA THR A 302 9.24 -6.07 -21.28
C THR A 302 8.62 -7.25 -20.51
N LYS A 303 8.04 -8.22 -21.24
CA LYS A 303 7.51 -9.45 -20.62
C LYS A 303 8.60 -10.24 -19.89
N GLU A 304 9.82 -10.27 -20.42
CA GLU A 304 10.98 -10.93 -19.80
C GLU A 304 11.40 -10.20 -18.50
N GLN A 305 11.38 -8.87 -18.50
CA GLN A 305 11.66 -8.08 -17.31
C GLN A 305 10.58 -8.28 -16.23
N ARG A 306 9.31 -8.40 -16.63
CA ARG A 306 8.22 -8.70 -15.68
C ARG A 306 8.32 -10.13 -15.13
N GLU A 307 8.70 -11.12 -15.95
CA GLU A 307 9.02 -12.49 -15.51
C GLU A 307 10.19 -12.48 -14.50
N TYR A 308 11.26 -11.74 -14.81
CA TYR A 308 12.35 -11.54 -13.87
C TYR A 308 11.89 -10.96 -12.52
N MET A 309 11.05 -9.92 -12.53
CA MET A 309 10.48 -9.34 -11.32
C MET A 309 9.67 -10.36 -10.51
N TYR A 310 8.87 -11.18 -11.19
CA TYR A 310 8.08 -12.23 -10.55
C TYR A 310 8.97 -13.17 -9.73
N HIS A 311 10.08 -13.63 -10.28
CA HIS A 311 11.02 -14.51 -9.57
C HIS A 311 11.84 -13.75 -8.51
N ARG A 312 12.34 -12.57 -8.84
CA ARG A 312 13.24 -11.80 -7.98
C ARG A 312 12.56 -11.33 -6.69
N ILE A 313 11.33 -10.87 -6.75
CA ILE A 313 10.61 -10.43 -5.54
C ILE A 313 10.32 -11.63 -4.62
N ARG A 314 9.99 -12.77 -5.17
CA ARG A 314 9.80 -14.01 -4.38
C ARG A 314 11.09 -14.48 -3.72
N GLU A 315 12.21 -14.38 -4.40
CA GLU A 315 13.54 -14.63 -3.83
C GLU A 315 13.85 -13.68 -2.68
N ILE A 316 13.67 -12.35 -2.88
CA ILE A 316 13.94 -11.33 -1.86
C ILE A 316 13.16 -11.63 -0.58
N ARG A 317 11.86 -11.94 -0.68
CA ARG A 317 10.98 -12.18 0.48
C ARG A 317 10.85 -13.64 0.90
N GLY A 318 11.55 -14.57 0.27
CA GLY A 318 11.50 -16.00 0.59
C GLY A 318 11.74 -16.29 2.08
N LEU A 319 11.36 -17.47 2.55
CA LEU A 319 11.55 -17.87 3.95
C LEU A 319 13.02 -18.17 4.28
N THR A 320 13.78 -18.64 3.30
CA THR A 320 15.20 -18.94 3.40
C THR A 320 15.98 -18.14 2.36
N GLY A 321 17.15 -17.65 2.72
CA GLY A 321 17.92 -16.73 1.86
C GLY A 321 17.25 -15.36 1.68
N GLY A 322 17.62 -14.65 0.62
CA GLY A 322 17.06 -13.34 0.30
C GLY A 322 17.53 -12.22 1.23
N LYS A 323 16.70 -11.19 1.38
CA LYS A 323 17.04 -9.95 2.12
C LYS A 323 16.10 -9.72 3.32
N GLN A 324 16.58 -8.99 4.33
CA GLN A 324 15.77 -8.55 5.48
C GLN A 324 14.85 -7.35 5.09
N LEU A 325 14.04 -7.55 4.08
CA LEU A 325 13.18 -6.53 3.50
C LEU A 325 11.86 -7.18 3.06
N PHE A 326 10.73 -6.60 3.42
CA PHE A 326 9.44 -7.07 2.94
C PHE A 326 9.12 -6.41 1.58
N ALA A 327 9.32 -7.14 0.49
CA ALA A 327 9.09 -6.64 -0.86
C ALA A 327 7.66 -6.99 -1.34
N PHE A 328 6.92 -5.98 -1.80
CA PHE A 328 5.61 -6.13 -2.45
C PHE A 328 5.76 -5.94 -3.95
N ASP A 329 5.18 -6.82 -4.75
CA ASP A 329 5.06 -6.64 -6.20
C ASP A 329 3.58 -6.42 -6.55
N PHE A 330 3.19 -5.16 -6.69
CA PHE A 330 1.78 -4.79 -6.81
C PHE A 330 1.07 -5.51 -7.98
N GLN A 331 1.73 -5.71 -9.10
CA GLN A 331 1.16 -6.36 -10.28
C GLN A 331 1.29 -7.88 -10.28
N ASN A 332 2.37 -8.45 -9.71
CA ASN A 332 2.62 -9.89 -9.78
C ASN A 332 2.17 -10.66 -8.52
N ASP A 333 1.71 -9.96 -7.48
CA ASP A 333 1.21 -10.58 -6.24
C ASP A 333 -0.28 -10.95 -6.29
N GLY A 334 -0.93 -10.83 -7.45
CA GLY A 334 -2.34 -11.14 -7.62
C GLY A 334 -2.73 -12.55 -7.17
N GLU A 335 -1.81 -13.52 -7.26
CA GLU A 335 -2.04 -14.89 -6.80
C GLU A 335 -2.31 -15.00 -5.28
N PHE A 336 -1.61 -14.21 -4.47
CA PHE A 336 -1.73 -14.23 -3.01
C PHE A 336 -3.00 -13.54 -2.52
N VAL A 337 -3.62 -12.72 -3.37
CA VAL A 337 -4.80 -11.93 -3.04
C VAL A 337 -6.03 -12.30 -3.90
N GLY A 338 -5.93 -13.34 -4.73
CA GLY A 338 -7.04 -13.82 -5.56
C GLY A 338 -7.40 -12.91 -6.73
N GLY A 339 -6.40 -12.27 -7.35
CA GLY A 339 -6.57 -11.39 -8.51
C GLY A 339 -6.59 -9.90 -8.18
N CYS A 340 -7.25 -9.09 -9.01
CA CYS A 340 -7.31 -7.64 -8.85
C CYS A 340 -7.92 -7.22 -7.52
N ILE A 341 -7.27 -6.32 -6.80
CA ILE A 341 -7.69 -5.82 -5.47
C ILE A 341 -8.53 -4.52 -5.54
N ALA A 342 -8.63 -3.91 -6.71
CA ALA A 342 -9.29 -2.63 -6.97
C ALA A 342 -10.84 -2.72 -6.90
N GLY A 343 -11.55 -1.63 -7.16
CA GLY A 343 -12.99 -1.58 -7.17
C GLY A 343 -13.63 -1.86 -5.81
N GLY A 344 -12.97 -1.45 -4.73
CA GLY A 344 -13.42 -1.66 -3.36
C GLY A 344 -13.26 -3.10 -2.86
N ARG A 345 -12.64 -4.04 -3.63
CA ARG A 345 -12.46 -5.41 -3.16
C ARG A 345 -11.49 -5.46 -1.98
N ASN A 346 -10.33 -4.83 -2.08
CA ASN A 346 -9.39 -4.63 -0.98
C ASN A 346 -9.04 -3.15 -0.82
N TYR A 347 -9.10 -2.36 -1.91
CA TYR A 347 -8.94 -0.92 -1.87
C TYR A 347 -9.73 -0.23 -2.98
N PHE A 348 -9.90 1.09 -2.82
CA PHE A 348 -10.23 2.02 -3.89
C PHE A 348 -9.55 3.37 -3.65
N HIS A 349 -9.61 4.25 -4.63
CA HIS A 349 -8.96 5.54 -4.62
C HIS A 349 -10.00 6.68 -4.55
N ILE A 350 -9.67 7.74 -3.83
CA ILE A 350 -10.41 9.00 -3.82
C ILE A 350 -9.42 10.09 -4.24
N ASN A 351 -9.61 10.66 -5.42
CA ASN A 351 -8.75 11.72 -5.90
C ASN A 351 -8.99 13.07 -5.20
N ALA A 352 -8.14 14.05 -5.44
CA ALA A 352 -8.22 15.36 -4.79
C ALA A 352 -9.47 16.18 -5.16
N ASN A 353 -10.21 15.82 -6.23
CA ASN A 353 -11.52 16.38 -6.55
C ASN A 353 -12.66 15.74 -5.73
N GLY A 354 -12.40 14.59 -5.10
CA GLY A 354 -13.38 13.79 -4.37
C GLY A 354 -14.02 12.69 -5.20
N ASP A 355 -13.56 12.44 -6.44
CA ASP A 355 -14.08 11.36 -7.25
C ASP A 355 -13.61 10.01 -6.68
N ALA A 356 -14.56 9.07 -6.53
CA ALA A 356 -14.27 7.71 -6.14
C ALA A 356 -13.92 6.90 -7.38
N GLU A 357 -12.67 6.45 -7.44
CA GLU A 357 -12.08 5.70 -8.55
C GLU A 357 -11.80 4.26 -8.14
N PRO A 358 -12.01 3.27 -9.02
CA PRO A 358 -11.74 1.88 -8.68
C PRO A 358 -10.29 1.62 -8.30
N CYS A 359 -9.35 2.33 -8.91
CA CYS A 359 -7.91 2.15 -8.78
C CYS A 359 -7.20 3.49 -9.02
N VAL A 360 -6.09 3.71 -8.34
CA VAL A 360 -5.22 4.88 -8.52
C VAL A 360 -4.68 5.05 -9.95
N PHE A 361 -4.71 4.00 -10.76
CA PHE A 361 -4.30 4.01 -12.16
C PHE A 361 -5.47 4.00 -13.15
N ILE A 362 -6.70 4.05 -12.68
CA ILE A 362 -7.92 4.01 -13.50
C ILE A 362 -8.75 5.24 -13.17
N HIS A 363 -8.52 6.28 -13.96
CA HIS A 363 -9.07 7.62 -13.77
C HIS A 363 -10.48 7.73 -14.39
N TYR A 364 -11.38 6.87 -13.92
CA TYR A 364 -12.81 6.88 -14.27
C TYR A 364 -13.65 6.81 -13.02
N SER A 365 -14.70 7.63 -12.97
CA SER A 365 -15.64 7.62 -11.85
C SER A 365 -17.07 7.86 -12.30
N SER A 366 -17.99 7.39 -11.47
CA SER A 366 -19.42 7.72 -11.53
C SER A 366 -19.93 8.28 -10.19
N ALA A 367 -19.05 8.48 -9.19
CA ALA A 367 -19.43 8.94 -7.86
C ALA A 367 -18.40 9.92 -7.28
N ASN A 368 -18.87 10.93 -6.56
CA ASN A 368 -18.01 11.86 -5.84
C ASN A 368 -18.37 11.87 -4.34
N ILE A 369 -17.37 11.69 -3.46
CA ILE A 369 -17.60 11.58 -2.00
C ILE A 369 -18.08 12.88 -1.34
N LYS A 370 -18.00 14.00 -2.02
CA LYS A 370 -18.60 15.26 -1.56
C LYS A 370 -20.12 15.25 -1.71
N GLU A 371 -20.68 14.40 -2.56
CA GLU A 371 -22.10 14.28 -2.88
C GLU A 371 -22.74 13.03 -2.26
N VAL A 372 -21.99 11.94 -2.14
CA VAL A 372 -22.49 10.65 -1.65
C VAL A 372 -21.65 10.11 -0.49
N SER A 373 -22.19 9.17 0.28
CA SER A 373 -21.43 8.47 1.32
C SER A 373 -20.40 7.49 0.72
N VAL A 374 -19.42 7.08 1.53
CA VAL A 374 -18.45 6.03 1.16
C VAL A 374 -19.17 4.74 0.75
N LEU A 375 -20.21 4.34 1.48
CA LEU A 375 -21.00 3.16 1.16
C LEU A 375 -21.76 3.32 -0.17
N ASP A 376 -22.36 4.47 -0.41
CA ASP A 376 -23.07 4.73 -1.67
C ASP A 376 -22.11 4.75 -2.86
N ALA A 377 -20.91 5.34 -2.71
CA ALA A 377 -19.87 5.30 -3.72
C ALA A 377 -19.47 3.85 -4.08
N LEU A 378 -19.30 2.98 -3.08
CA LEU A 378 -18.99 1.54 -3.29
C LEU A 378 -20.13 0.75 -3.96
N ARG A 379 -21.34 1.28 -3.97
CA ARG A 379 -22.53 0.71 -4.64
C ARG A 379 -22.86 1.39 -5.97
N HIS A 380 -22.07 2.38 -6.38
CA HIS A 380 -22.24 3.03 -7.67
C HIS A 380 -21.97 2.06 -8.83
N PRO A 381 -22.55 2.30 -10.03
CA PRO A 381 -22.50 1.36 -11.15
C PRO A 381 -21.10 0.83 -11.48
N LEU A 382 -20.07 1.69 -11.54
CA LEU A 382 -18.71 1.24 -11.86
C LEU A 382 -18.14 0.29 -10.80
N PHE A 383 -18.34 0.58 -9.51
CA PHE A 383 -17.91 -0.30 -8.43
C PHE A 383 -18.65 -1.64 -8.42
N MET A 384 -19.95 -1.61 -8.72
CA MET A 384 -20.74 -2.83 -8.86
C MET A 384 -20.35 -3.63 -10.09
N ALA A 385 -19.93 -3.00 -11.18
CA ALA A 385 -19.35 -3.69 -12.34
C ALA A 385 -18.05 -4.42 -11.96
N TYR A 386 -17.17 -3.79 -11.13
CA TYR A 386 -16.01 -4.47 -10.55
C TYR A 386 -16.41 -5.66 -9.67
N HIS A 387 -17.34 -5.46 -8.75
CA HIS A 387 -17.82 -6.51 -7.84
C HIS A 387 -18.32 -7.74 -8.60
N ASN A 388 -19.10 -7.52 -9.67
CA ASN A 388 -19.73 -8.59 -10.45
C ASN A 388 -18.77 -9.31 -11.42
N ASN A 389 -17.66 -8.68 -11.82
CA ASN A 389 -16.72 -9.21 -12.82
C ASN A 389 -15.40 -9.73 -12.24
N GLN A 390 -15.12 -9.48 -10.96
CA GLN A 390 -13.89 -9.97 -10.32
C GLN A 390 -14.03 -11.47 -9.94
N PRO A 391 -12.93 -12.27 -10.10
CA PRO A 391 -11.66 -11.91 -10.74
C PRO A 391 -11.81 -11.75 -12.26
N PHE A 392 -11.13 -10.74 -12.84
CA PHE A 392 -11.19 -10.47 -14.28
C PHE A 392 -10.53 -11.56 -15.14
N ASN A 393 -9.69 -12.38 -14.53
CA ASN A 393 -8.98 -13.48 -15.17
C ASN A 393 -8.73 -14.60 -14.14
N ASN A 394 -8.88 -15.85 -14.55
CA ASN A 394 -8.58 -17.02 -13.71
C ASN A 394 -7.07 -17.19 -13.48
N ASN A 395 -6.23 -16.68 -14.39
CA ASN A 395 -4.81 -16.54 -14.19
C ASN A 395 -4.54 -15.23 -13.41
N HIS A 396 -4.30 -15.35 -12.13
CA HIS A 396 -4.10 -14.19 -11.25
C HIS A 396 -2.75 -13.47 -11.43
N LEU A 397 -1.90 -13.92 -12.36
CA LEU A 397 -0.77 -13.13 -12.88
C LEU A 397 -1.20 -12.15 -13.99
N ARG A 398 -2.49 -12.17 -14.33
CA ARG A 398 -3.15 -11.24 -15.26
C ARG A 398 -4.36 -10.58 -14.59
N PRO A 399 -4.17 -9.93 -13.41
CA PRO A 399 -5.30 -9.47 -12.62
C PRO A 399 -5.95 -8.18 -13.11
N CYS A 400 -5.20 -7.28 -13.77
CA CYS A 400 -5.63 -5.90 -14.01
C CYS A 400 -6.59 -5.81 -15.22
N PRO A 401 -7.74 -5.12 -15.07
CA PRO A 401 -8.65 -4.90 -16.18
C PRO A 401 -8.16 -3.85 -17.19
N MET A 402 -7.12 -3.07 -16.86
CA MET A 402 -6.51 -2.10 -17.78
C MET A 402 -5.30 -2.70 -18.49
N LEU A 403 -4.31 -3.19 -17.72
CA LEU A 403 -3.00 -3.59 -18.29
C LEU A 403 -3.04 -4.96 -18.98
N GLU A 404 -3.85 -5.91 -18.49
CA GLU A 404 -3.85 -7.30 -18.97
C GLU A 404 -5.17 -7.77 -19.59
N ASN A 405 -6.29 -7.09 -19.29
CA ASN A 405 -7.61 -7.41 -19.81
C ASN A 405 -8.34 -6.13 -20.25
N PRO A 406 -7.76 -5.35 -21.20
CA PRO A 406 -8.24 -4.00 -21.53
C PRO A 406 -9.69 -3.97 -22.03
N GLU A 407 -10.16 -5.05 -22.66
CA GLU A 407 -11.55 -5.22 -23.08
C GLU A 407 -12.54 -5.20 -21.91
N LYS A 408 -12.10 -5.64 -20.73
CA LYS A 408 -12.94 -5.62 -19.52
C LYS A 408 -13.16 -4.21 -18.98
N LEU A 409 -12.10 -3.38 -18.98
CA LEU A 409 -12.23 -1.99 -18.57
C LEU A 409 -13.12 -1.20 -19.53
N GLN A 410 -12.91 -1.33 -20.83
CA GLN A 410 -13.73 -0.69 -21.85
C GLN A 410 -15.22 -1.04 -21.65
N GLN A 411 -15.52 -2.33 -21.51
CA GLN A 411 -16.89 -2.79 -21.28
C GLN A 411 -17.49 -2.14 -20.04
N MET A 412 -16.81 -2.19 -18.89
CA MET A 412 -17.33 -1.65 -17.63
C MET A 412 -17.56 -0.14 -17.68
N VAL A 413 -16.65 0.63 -18.29
CA VAL A 413 -16.80 2.08 -18.43
C VAL A 413 -18.01 2.43 -19.32
N HIS A 414 -18.18 1.73 -20.46
CA HIS A 414 -19.33 1.96 -21.35
C HIS A 414 -20.66 1.57 -20.71
N GLU A 415 -20.75 0.40 -20.10
CA GLU A 415 -21.99 -0.08 -19.48
C GLU A 415 -22.44 0.82 -18.32
N THR A 416 -21.50 1.42 -17.60
CA THR A 416 -21.79 2.23 -16.41
C THR A 416 -21.89 3.73 -16.69
N GLY A 417 -21.45 4.18 -17.87
CA GLY A 417 -21.37 5.59 -18.22
C GLY A 417 -20.39 6.40 -17.36
N ALA A 418 -19.41 5.73 -16.74
CA ALA A 418 -18.34 6.37 -15.97
C ALA A 418 -17.54 7.32 -16.87
N LYS A 419 -17.10 8.45 -16.29
CA LYS A 419 -16.38 9.50 -17.01
C LYS A 419 -14.95 9.59 -16.54
N SER A 420 -14.06 10.06 -17.44
CA SER A 420 -12.69 10.40 -17.08
C SER A 420 -12.67 11.47 -15.99
N THR A 421 -11.79 11.28 -15.02
CA THR A 421 -11.51 12.19 -13.90
C THR A 421 -10.27 13.04 -14.13
N ASP A 422 -9.60 12.87 -15.28
CA ASP A 422 -8.47 13.69 -15.75
C ASP A 422 -8.99 15.04 -16.25
N LEU A 423 -9.07 16.02 -15.35
CA LEU A 423 -9.68 17.31 -15.64
C LEU A 423 -8.86 18.18 -16.61
N GLN A 424 -7.52 17.97 -16.66
CA GLN A 424 -6.63 18.75 -17.54
C GLN A 424 -6.68 18.22 -18.98
N SER A 425 -6.68 16.92 -19.17
CA SER A 425 -6.63 16.24 -20.45
C SER A 425 -7.41 14.93 -20.39
N PRO A 426 -8.77 14.99 -20.43
CA PRO A 426 -9.60 13.79 -20.34
C PRO A 426 -9.20 12.73 -21.37
N GLU A 427 -8.85 11.54 -20.89
CA GLU A 427 -8.49 10.40 -21.74
C GLU A 427 -9.71 9.53 -21.98
N THR A 428 -9.93 9.08 -23.23
CA THR A 428 -10.97 8.10 -23.53
C THR A 428 -10.52 6.69 -23.15
N VAL A 429 -11.47 5.84 -22.77
CA VAL A 429 -11.16 4.47 -22.35
C VAL A 429 -10.57 3.64 -23.50
N GLU A 430 -10.94 3.93 -24.76
CA GLU A 430 -10.37 3.31 -25.95
C GLU A 430 -8.88 3.65 -26.11
N HIS A 431 -8.52 4.91 -25.90
CA HIS A 431 -7.13 5.35 -25.99
C HIS A 431 -6.30 4.73 -24.86
N LEU A 432 -6.76 4.80 -23.61
CA LEU A 432 -6.10 4.19 -22.45
C LEU A 432 -5.85 2.70 -22.66
N CYS A 433 -6.90 1.96 -23.02
CA CYS A 433 -6.83 0.51 -23.23
C CYS A 433 -6.01 0.13 -24.46
N GLY A 434 -6.10 0.91 -25.54
CA GLY A 434 -5.30 0.71 -26.76
C GLY A 434 -3.79 0.72 -26.50
N LYS A 435 -3.32 1.57 -25.57
CA LYS A 435 -1.90 1.59 -25.14
C LYS A 435 -1.47 0.27 -24.49
N CYS A 436 -2.40 -0.49 -23.89
CA CYS A 436 -2.11 -1.71 -23.14
C CYS A 436 -2.26 -2.99 -23.97
N GLU A 437 -2.96 -2.98 -25.11
CA GLU A 437 -3.31 -4.19 -25.89
C GLU A 437 -2.10 -5.01 -26.31
N HIS A 438 -1.06 -4.36 -26.82
CA HIS A 438 0.16 -5.06 -27.26
C HIS A 438 0.84 -5.74 -26.07
N TYR A 439 1.02 -5.01 -24.99
CA TYR A 439 1.61 -5.51 -23.75
C TYR A 439 0.81 -6.69 -23.15
N ALA A 440 -0.52 -6.57 -23.11
CA ALA A 440 -1.41 -7.63 -22.63
C ALA A 440 -1.25 -8.95 -23.42
N LYS A 441 -1.11 -8.86 -24.74
CA LYS A 441 -0.89 -10.03 -25.64
C LYS A 441 0.47 -10.67 -25.38
N GLU A 442 1.53 -9.88 -25.22
CA GLU A 442 2.88 -10.39 -24.97
C GLU A 442 2.99 -11.03 -23.57
N TRP A 443 2.48 -10.35 -22.54
CA TRP A 443 2.49 -10.87 -21.17
C TRP A 443 1.65 -12.14 -21.00
N LYS A 444 0.55 -12.27 -21.75
CA LYS A 444 -0.33 -13.44 -21.67
C LYS A 444 0.44 -14.75 -21.78
N THR A 445 1.33 -14.89 -22.75
CA THR A 445 2.08 -16.12 -22.99
C THR A 445 2.93 -16.48 -21.78
N LYS A 446 3.70 -15.53 -21.27
CA LYS A 446 4.55 -15.72 -20.09
C LYS A 446 3.76 -15.99 -18.81
N ALA A 447 2.68 -15.24 -18.60
CA ALA A 447 1.81 -15.43 -17.45
C ALA A 447 1.15 -16.82 -17.45
N ASP A 448 0.75 -17.33 -18.61
CA ASP A 448 0.13 -18.66 -18.73
C ASP A 448 1.17 -19.78 -18.50
N GLU A 449 2.42 -19.62 -18.96
CA GLU A 449 3.54 -20.50 -18.64
C GLU A 449 3.77 -20.56 -17.12
N LEU A 450 4.03 -19.42 -16.49
CA LEU A 450 4.26 -19.32 -15.05
C LEU A 450 3.07 -19.83 -14.21
N TRP A 451 1.85 -19.66 -14.68
CA TRP A 451 0.65 -20.14 -14.01
C TRP A 451 0.50 -21.66 -14.11
N GLY A 452 0.95 -22.27 -15.20
CA GLY A 452 0.92 -23.73 -15.41
C GLY A 452 2.01 -24.51 -14.67
N GLU A 453 3.08 -23.85 -14.23
CA GLU A 453 4.22 -24.45 -13.50
C GLU A 453 3.98 -24.64 -12.00
N ARG A 454 2.82 -24.34 -11.47
CA ARG A 454 2.47 -24.35 -10.05
C ARG A 454 1.95 -25.68 -9.54
#